data_04faee6bba62ab27c7d05da8022057ef
#
_entry.id   04faee6bba62ab27c7d05da8022057ef
#
_cell.length_a   1.000
_cell.length_b   1.000
_cell.length_c   1.000
_cell.angle_alpha   90.00
_cell.angle_beta   90.00
_cell.angle_gamma   90.00
#
_symmetry.space_group_name_H-M   'P 1'
#
loop_
_entity.id
_entity.type
_entity.pdbx_description
1 polymer ?
#
loop_
_entity_poly.entity_id
_entity_poly.type
_entity_poly.pdbx_seq_one_letter_code
_entity_poly.pdbx_strand_id
1 'polypeptide(L)'
;MENNTEIIDILSRDAIKKMHGVNLELKSKLEYLASKVEELQHTSREATQSIEQDKLLTALGLAKSEMALSGIERSGHIVNRGSYATLDDIRVYVDPILSKYGLTFRTEPVEQEDKDYLLAYLGHSSGQWYSSLSRIRVDYSKGGDAIQAYGKALTSMKRYVYGAFFMLHTGGDKD
;
A
#
# COMPACT_ATOMS: atom_id res chain seq x y z
N MET A 1 -27.39 -67.35 -14.41
CA MET A 1 -27.53 -65.94 -14.71
C MET A 1 -27.64 -65.10 -13.44
N GLU A 2 -28.17 -65.60 -12.35
CA GLU A 2 -28.29 -64.84 -11.05
C GLU A 2 -26.94 -64.41 -10.41
N ASN A 3 -25.90 -65.25 -10.45
CA ASN A 3 -24.63 -64.98 -9.83
C ASN A 3 -23.89 -63.74 -10.43
N ASN A 4 -24.08 -63.41 -11.71
CA ASN A 4 -23.41 -62.28 -12.34
C ASN A 4 -24.02 -60.90 -11.92
N THR A 5 -25.32 -60.88 -11.66
CA THR A 5 -26.04 -59.66 -11.25
C THR A 5 -25.67 -59.29 -9.81
N GLU A 6 -25.53 -60.30 -8.94
CA GLU A 6 -25.13 -60.07 -7.53
C GLU A 6 -23.69 -59.57 -7.39
N ILE A 7 -22.76 -60.06 -8.21
CA ILE A 7 -21.37 -59.62 -8.25
C ILE A 7 -21.27 -58.14 -8.75
N ILE A 8 -22.04 -57.77 -9.77
CA ILE A 8 -22.08 -56.40 -10.29
C ILE A 8 -22.65 -55.41 -9.24
N ASP A 9 -23.64 -55.83 -8.47
CA ASP A 9 -24.26 -54.99 -7.43
C ASP A 9 -23.31 -54.79 -6.24
N ILE A 10 -22.54 -55.77 -5.83
CA ILE A 10 -21.50 -55.68 -4.81
C ILE A 10 -20.39 -54.75 -5.26
N LEU A 11 -19.86 -54.89 -6.49
CA LEU A 11 -18.80 -54.08 -7.04
C LEU A 11 -19.23 -52.61 -7.20
N SER A 12 -20.48 -52.38 -7.59
CA SER A 12 -21.04 -51.02 -7.71
C SER A 12 -21.16 -50.32 -6.33
N ARG A 13 -21.59 -51.04 -5.29
CA ARG A 13 -21.69 -50.54 -3.91
C ARG A 13 -20.32 -50.19 -3.32
N ASP A 14 -19.31 -51.00 -3.57
CA ASP A 14 -17.93 -50.72 -3.11
C ASP A 14 -17.31 -49.54 -3.87
N ALA A 15 -17.56 -49.40 -5.16
CA ALA A 15 -17.15 -48.26 -5.95
C ALA A 15 -17.81 -46.96 -5.45
N ILE A 16 -19.12 -47.00 -5.14
CA ILE A 16 -19.85 -45.86 -4.58
C ILE A 16 -19.29 -45.46 -3.19
N LYS A 17 -19.04 -46.44 -2.32
CA LYS A 17 -18.42 -46.15 -1.00
C LYS A 17 -17.04 -45.52 -1.13
N LYS A 18 -16.21 -46.03 -2.06
CA LYS A 18 -14.87 -45.48 -2.31
C LYS A 18 -14.93 -44.06 -2.86
N MET A 19 -15.84 -43.80 -3.81
CA MET A 19 -16.08 -42.45 -4.31
C MET A 19 -16.57 -41.48 -3.21
N HIS A 20 -17.45 -41.95 -2.33
CA HIS A 20 -17.94 -41.14 -1.21
C HIS A 20 -16.82 -40.78 -0.24
N GLY A 21 -15.93 -41.72 0.08
CA GLY A 21 -14.74 -41.49 0.91
C GLY A 21 -13.78 -40.46 0.29
N VAL A 22 -13.50 -40.59 -1.02
CA VAL A 22 -12.67 -39.64 -1.77
C VAL A 22 -13.30 -38.24 -1.78
N ASN A 23 -14.61 -38.13 -1.96
CA ASN A 23 -15.32 -36.85 -1.95
C ASN A 23 -15.27 -36.17 -0.58
N LEU A 24 -15.38 -36.93 0.51
CA LEU A 24 -15.22 -36.40 1.87
C LEU A 24 -13.81 -35.86 2.13
N GLU A 25 -12.79 -36.59 1.70
CA GLU A 25 -11.40 -36.17 1.81
C GLU A 25 -11.10 -34.91 0.98
N LEU A 26 -11.61 -34.86 -0.27
CA LEU A 26 -11.47 -33.67 -1.12
C LEU A 26 -12.19 -32.45 -0.53
N LYS A 27 -13.37 -32.64 0.04
CA LYS A 27 -14.11 -31.57 0.70
C LYS A 27 -13.32 -31.00 1.89
N SER A 28 -12.78 -31.86 2.74
CA SER A 28 -11.94 -31.46 3.87
C SER A 28 -10.68 -30.68 3.43
N LYS A 29 -10.02 -31.15 2.35
CA LYS A 29 -8.86 -30.44 1.78
C LYS A 29 -9.24 -29.07 1.19
N LEU A 30 -10.39 -28.96 0.56
CA LEU A 30 -10.91 -27.69 0.03
C LEU A 30 -11.21 -26.70 1.15
N GLU A 31 -11.86 -27.13 2.23
CA GLU A 31 -12.14 -26.31 3.39
C GLU A 31 -10.85 -25.81 4.07
N TYR A 32 -9.84 -26.67 4.20
CA TYR A 32 -8.53 -26.30 4.71
C TYR A 32 -7.83 -25.27 3.82
N LEU A 33 -7.83 -25.47 2.50
CA LEU A 33 -7.23 -24.53 1.54
C LEU A 33 -7.96 -23.18 1.53
N ALA A 34 -9.28 -23.17 1.62
CA ALA A 34 -10.08 -21.95 1.70
C ALA A 34 -9.71 -21.14 2.95
N SER A 35 -9.66 -21.80 4.11
CA SER A 35 -9.22 -21.17 5.37
C SER A 35 -7.80 -20.60 5.26
N LYS A 36 -6.88 -21.34 4.61
CA LYS A 36 -5.49 -20.86 4.43
C LYS A 36 -5.40 -19.69 3.46
N VAL A 37 -6.22 -19.65 2.44
CA VAL A 37 -6.31 -18.50 1.52
C VAL A 37 -6.85 -17.27 2.24
N GLU A 38 -7.88 -17.41 3.08
CA GLU A 38 -8.40 -16.29 3.89
C GLU A 38 -7.33 -15.74 4.85
N GLU A 39 -6.60 -16.61 5.55
CA GLU A 39 -5.49 -16.23 6.44
C GLU A 39 -4.41 -15.46 5.68
N LEU A 40 -4.00 -15.95 4.50
CA LEU A 40 -2.99 -15.30 3.65
C LEU A 40 -3.49 -13.95 3.10
N GLN A 41 -4.77 -13.85 2.73
CA GLN A 41 -5.37 -12.60 2.27
C GLN A 41 -5.44 -11.57 3.39
N HIS A 42 -5.78 -11.97 4.62
CA HIS A 42 -5.78 -11.10 5.80
C HIS A 42 -4.37 -10.58 6.07
N THR A 43 -3.38 -11.48 6.15
CA THR A 43 -1.97 -11.12 6.36
C THR A 43 -1.45 -10.18 5.26
N SER A 44 -1.84 -10.41 3.99
CA SER A 44 -1.45 -9.55 2.87
C SER A 44 -2.08 -8.16 2.93
N ARG A 45 -3.30 -8.03 3.46
CA ARG A 45 -3.96 -6.71 3.66
C ARG A 45 -3.33 -5.90 4.78
N GLU A 46 -2.77 -6.56 5.78
CA GLU A 46 -2.10 -5.90 6.91
C GLU A 46 -0.61 -5.64 6.64
N ALA A 47 -0.03 -6.26 5.63
CA ALA A 47 1.36 -6.05 5.29
C ALA A 47 1.61 -4.59 4.89
N THR A 48 2.61 -3.97 5.52
CA THR A 48 3.06 -2.61 5.20
C THR A 48 4.28 -2.59 4.30
N GLN A 49 4.83 -3.76 3.99
CA GLN A 49 6.04 -3.89 3.18
C GLN A 49 6.16 -5.29 2.56
N SER A 50 6.95 -5.41 1.49
CA SER A 50 7.38 -6.69 0.95
C SER A 50 8.35 -7.41 1.88
N ILE A 51 8.44 -8.74 1.77
CA ILE A 51 9.36 -9.57 2.58
C ILE A 51 10.82 -9.17 2.32
N GLU A 52 11.19 -9.06 1.05
CA GLU A 52 12.51 -8.58 0.63
C GLU A 52 12.47 -7.08 0.36
N GLN A 53 13.51 -6.34 0.74
CA GLN A 53 13.60 -4.89 0.59
C GLN A 53 14.97 -4.38 0.14
N ASP A 54 15.92 -5.25 -0.09
CA ASP A 54 17.31 -4.91 -0.42
C ASP A 54 17.44 -3.99 -1.63
N LYS A 55 16.70 -4.28 -2.72
CA LYS A 55 16.70 -3.48 -3.94
C LYS A 55 15.99 -2.14 -3.75
N LEU A 56 14.85 -2.15 -3.07
CA LEU A 56 14.10 -0.95 -2.74
C LEU A 56 14.95 0.02 -1.90
N LEU A 57 15.57 -0.49 -0.83
CA LEU A 57 16.39 0.33 0.07
C LEU A 57 17.66 0.84 -0.60
N THR A 58 18.30 0.03 -1.45
CA THR A 58 19.45 0.45 -2.24
C THR A 58 19.09 1.58 -3.19
N ALA A 59 18.01 1.42 -3.98
CA ALA A 59 17.53 2.43 -4.90
C ALA A 59 17.09 3.71 -4.18
N LEU A 60 16.41 3.58 -3.04
CA LEU A 60 16.02 4.72 -2.20
C LEU A 60 17.23 5.47 -1.66
N GLY A 61 18.28 4.76 -1.23
CA GLY A 61 19.52 5.36 -0.75
C GLY A 61 20.21 6.18 -1.83
N LEU A 62 20.30 5.65 -3.05
CA LEU A 62 20.86 6.37 -4.21
C LEU A 62 20.03 7.61 -4.58
N ALA A 63 18.70 7.46 -4.62
CA ALA A 63 17.79 8.59 -4.89
C ALA A 63 17.94 9.69 -3.84
N LYS A 64 17.96 9.35 -2.54
CA LYS A 64 18.17 10.32 -1.46
C LYS A 64 19.53 11.03 -1.54
N SER A 65 20.58 10.30 -1.91
CA SER A 65 21.91 10.88 -2.08
C SER A 65 21.92 11.92 -3.21
N GLU A 66 21.23 11.66 -4.32
CA GLU A 66 21.08 12.63 -5.41
C GLU A 66 20.25 13.85 -4.97
N MET A 67 19.15 13.63 -4.26
CA MET A 67 18.31 14.71 -3.72
C MET A 67 19.07 15.60 -2.72
N ALA A 68 20.01 15.06 -1.98
CA ALA A 68 20.82 15.83 -1.03
C ALA A 68 21.83 16.77 -1.71
N LEU A 69 22.21 16.51 -2.95
CA LEU A 69 23.19 17.31 -3.70
C LEU A 69 22.58 18.53 -4.39
N SER A 70 21.28 18.55 -4.62
CA SER A 70 20.57 19.62 -5.30
C SER A 70 19.46 20.17 -4.40
N GLY A 71 19.25 21.47 -4.43
CA GLY A 71 18.20 22.14 -3.64
C GLY A 71 16.84 22.03 -4.33
N ILE A 72 15.78 21.98 -3.52
CA ILE A 72 14.41 22.06 -4.01
C ILE A 72 14.00 23.53 -4.17
N GLU A 73 13.31 23.85 -5.27
CA GLU A 73 12.72 25.17 -5.47
C GLU A 73 11.62 25.46 -4.43
N ARG A 74 11.46 26.71 -4.02
CA ARG A 74 10.48 27.15 -3.03
C ARG A 74 9.64 28.28 -3.59
N SER A 75 8.68 27.93 -4.44
CA SER A 75 7.78 28.88 -5.09
C SER A 75 6.67 29.41 -4.15
N GLY A 76 6.35 28.67 -3.09
CA GLY A 76 5.35 29.07 -2.10
C GLY A 76 5.87 30.14 -1.15
N HIS A 77 4.99 31.06 -0.73
CA HIS A 77 5.32 32.12 0.23
C HIS A 77 4.25 32.25 1.31
N ILE A 78 4.68 32.33 2.56
CA ILE A 78 3.78 32.62 3.70
C ILE A 78 4.26 33.92 4.32
N VAL A 79 3.35 34.89 4.44
CA VAL A 79 3.64 36.19 5.10
C VAL A 79 4.18 35.94 6.51
N ASN A 80 5.33 36.55 6.83
CA ASN A 80 6.05 36.41 8.11
C ASN A 80 6.66 35.03 8.41
N ARG A 81 6.58 34.06 7.49
CA ARG A 81 7.17 32.72 7.69
C ARG A 81 8.19 32.32 6.61
N GLY A 82 8.29 33.10 5.53
CA GLY A 82 9.24 32.84 4.45
C GLY A 82 8.72 31.93 3.34
N SER A 83 9.65 31.46 2.50
CA SER A 83 9.34 30.61 1.35
C SER A 83 9.32 29.14 1.73
N TYR A 84 8.45 28.38 1.08
CA TYR A 84 8.35 26.92 1.23
C TYR A 84 8.16 26.24 -0.14
N ALA A 85 8.56 24.98 -0.23
CA ALA A 85 8.31 24.18 -1.42
C ALA A 85 6.82 23.78 -1.47
N THR A 86 6.15 24.11 -2.56
CA THR A 86 4.78 23.64 -2.84
C THR A 86 4.79 22.14 -3.12
N LEU A 87 3.62 21.51 -3.17
CA LEU A 87 3.53 20.10 -3.58
C LEU A 87 4.04 19.89 -5.02
N ASP A 88 3.78 20.86 -5.90
CA ASP A 88 4.23 20.79 -7.29
C ASP A 88 5.75 20.94 -7.37
N ASP A 89 6.38 21.86 -6.63
CA ASP A 89 7.85 21.97 -6.56
C ASP A 89 8.48 20.65 -6.11
N ILE A 90 7.89 20.03 -5.08
CA ILE A 90 8.35 18.75 -4.56
C ILE A 90 8.28 17.66 -5.63
N ARG A 91 7.15 17.55 -6.33
CA ARG A 91 6.94 16.50 -7.34
C ARG A 91 7.84 16.70 -8.56
N VAL A 92 7.94 17.92 -9.08
CA VAL A 92 8.83 18.25 -10.20
C VAL A 92 10.28 17.89 -9.88
N TYR A 93 10.68 18.02 -8.62
CA TYR A 93 12.02 17.68 -8.17
C TYR A 93 12.21 16.18 -7.91
N VAL A 94 11.28 15.56 -7.20
CA VAL A 94 11.42 14.18 -6.67
C VAL A 94 11.10 13.12 -7.74
N ASP A 95 10.00 13.29 -8.49
CA ASP A 95 9.49 12.24 -9.38
C ASP A 95 10.49 11.81 -10.47
N PRO A 96 11.26 12.71 -11.12
CA PRO A 96 12.30 12.34 -12.07
C PRO A 96 13.44 11.53 -11.44
N ILE A 97 13.87 11.92 -10.23
CA ILE A 97 14.94 11.22 -9.51
C ILE A 97 14.48 9.81 -9.14
N LEU A 98 13.27 9.66 -8.61
CA LEU A 98 12.71 8.35 -8.29
C LEU A 98 12.65 7.45 -9.54
N SER A 99 12.13 7.98 -10.64
CA SER A 99 12.03 7.26 -11.92
C SER A 99 13.39 6.75 -12.41
N LYS A 100 14.44 7.54 -12.28
CA LYS A 100 15.83 7.18 -12.65
C LYS A 100 16.32 5.94 -11.90
N TYR A 101 15.91 5.75 -10.64
CA TYR A 101 16.29 4.61 -9.81
C TYR A 101 15.23 3.50 -9.79
N GLY A 102 14.27 3.51 -10.72
CA GLY A 102 13.23 2.49 -10.80
C GLY A 102 12.22 2.52 -9.65
N LEU A 103 12.12 3.66 -8.94
CA LEU A 103 11.20 3.87 -7.86
C LEU A 103 9.91 4.55 -8.35
N THR A 104 8.80 4.18 -7.73
CA THR A 104 7.48 4.81 -7.93
C THR A 104 6.92 5.20 -6.58
N PHE A 105 6.49 6.44 -6.44
CA PHE A 105 5.84 6.93 -5.23
C PHE A 105 4.43 7.42 -5.54
N ARG A 106 3.45 6.97 -4.77
CA ARG A 106 2.05 7.41 -4.90
C ARG A 106 1.43 7.63 -3.53
N THR A 107 0.44 8.50 -3.50
CA THR A 107 -0.36 8.75 -2.30
C THR A 107 -1.84 8.76 -2.66
N GLU A 108 -2.66 8.15 -1.82
CA GLU A 108 -4.12 8.13 -1.98
C GLU A 108 -4.82 8.32 -0.63
N PRO A 109 -5.91 9.10 -0.58
CA PRO A 109 -6.74 9.16 0.62
C PRO A 109 -7.52 7.85 0.76
N VAL A 110 -7.57 7.33 1.99
CA VAL A 110 -8.32 6.12 2.35
C VAL A 110 -9.07 6.39 3.64
N GLU A 111 -10.26 5.79 3.78
CA GLU A 111 -11.05 5.85 5.00
C GLU A 111 -10.97 4.51 5.73
N GLN A 112 -10.72 4.56 7.04
CA GLN A 112 -10.72 3.40 7.93
C GLN A 112 -11.35 3.80 9.27
N GLU A 113 -12.33 3.04 9.75
CA GLU A 113 -12.99 3.27 11.04
C GLU A 113 -13.47 4.72 11.22
N ASP A 114 -14.18 5.25 10.23
CA ASP A 114 -14.68 6.63 10.17
C ASP A 114 -13.59 7.71 10.32
N LYS A 115 -12.37 7.41 9.90
CA LYS A 115 -11.24 8.34 9.92
C LYS A 115 -10.54 8.38 8.58
N ASP A 116 -10.15 9.58 8.18
CA ASP A 116 -9.39 9.81 6.97
C ASP A 116 -7.89 9.60 7.18
N TYR A 117 -7.29 8.86 6.27
CA TYR A 117 -5.85 8.63 6.22
C TYR A 117 -5.31 8.92 4.81
N LEU A 118 -4.03 9.23 4.75
CA LEU A 118 -3.25 9.25 3.52
C LEU A 118 -2.38 7.99 3.50
N LEU A 119 -2.68 7.07 2.60
CA LEU A 119 -1.83 5.94 2.28
C LEU A 119 -0.72 6.44 1.35
N ALA A 120 0.52 6.23 1.73
CA ALA A 120 1.69 6.45 0.91
C ALA A 120 2.32 5.11 0.56
N TYR A 121 2.66 4.94 -0.70
CA TYR A 121 3.23 3.71 -1.24
C TYR A 121 4.49 4.02 -2.03
N LEU A 122 5.59 3.36 -1.67
CA LEU A 122 6.86 3.39 -2.40
C LEU A 122 7.10 2.00 -2.99
N GLY A 123 7.17 1.90 -4.30
CA GLY A 123 7.46 0.68 -5.04
C GLY A 123 8.77 0.76 -5.79
N HIS A 124 9.41 -0.38 -6.02
CA HIS A 124 10.57 -0.54 -6.88
C HIS A 124 10.25 -1.47 -8.05
N SER A 125 10.91 -1.29 -9.18
CA SER A 125 10.73 -2.10 -10.40
C SER A 125 10.95 -3.62 -10.21
N SER A 126 11.60 -4.04 -9.12
CA SER A 126 11.75 -5.45 -8.74
C SER A 126 10.49 -6.08 -8.13
N GLY A 127 9.43 -5.30 -7.88
CA GLY A 127 8.25 -5.75 -7.15
C GLY A 127 8.34 -5.54 -5.63
N GLN A 128 9.48 -5.08 -5.11
CA GLN A 128 9.62 -4.72 -3.70
C GLN A 128 8.90 -3.42 -3.38
N TRP A 129 8.30 -3.33 -2.21
CA TRP A 129 7.48 -2.18 -1.83
C TRP A 129 7.44 -1.95 -0.32
N TYR A 130 7.10 -0.71 0.03
CA TYR A 130 6.81 -0.26 1.39
C TYR A 130 5.64 0.71 1.37
N SER A 131 4.76 0.63 2.37
CA SER A 131 3.66 1.57 2.54
C SER A 131 3.60 2.14 3.96
N SER A 132 3.00 3.31 4.08
CA SER A 132 2.79 3.99 5.35
C SER A 132 1.44 4.67 5.35
N LEU A 133 0.77 4.65 6.50
CA LEU A 133 -0.55 5.25 6.69
C LEU A 133 -0.42 6.44 7.64
N SER A 134 -0.87 7.61 7.20
CA SER A 134 -0.82 8.85 7.96
C SER A 134 -2.21 9.42 8.15
N ARG A 135 -2.64 9.68 9.39
CA ARG A 135 -3.97 10.22 9.66
C ARG A 135 -4.08 11.66 9.17
N ILE A 136 -5.11 11.96 8.36
CA ILE A 136 -5.46 13.31 7.94
C ILE A 136 -6.28 13.94 9.08
N ARG A 137 -5.83 15.09 9.55
CA ARG A 137 -6.56 15.89 10.55
C ARG A 137 -7.01 17.17 9.92
N VAL A 138 -8.33 17.38 9.86
CA VAL A 138 -8.93 18.59 9.29
C VAL A 138 -9.28 19.55 10.43
N ASP A 139 -8.83 20.79 10.31
CA ASP A 139 -9.19 21.86 11.24
C ASP A 139 -10.40 22.63 10.67
N TYR A 140 -11.56 22.36 11.21
CA TYR A 140 -12.82 23.03 10.83
C TYR A 140 -13.04 24.34 11.62
N SER A 141 -12.20 24.66 12.59
CA SER A 141 -12.40 25.82 13.49
C SER A 141 -12.21 27.17 12.79
N LYS A 142 -11.50 27.18 11.67
CA LYS A 142 -11.18 28.42 10.92
C LYS A 142 -12.26 28.93 10.01
N GLY A 143 -13.44 28.30 10.02
CA GLY A 143 -14.55 28.64 9.14
C GLY A 143 -14.24 28.32 7.66
N GLY A 144 -15.27 28.27 6.83
CA GLY A 144 -15.15 27.99 5.41
C GLY A 144 -15.84 26.71 5.01
N ASP A 145 -15.79 26.39 3.73
CA ASP A 145 -16.36 25.17 3.17
C ASP A 145 -15.55 23.94 3.64
N ALA A 146 -16.25 22.90 4.11
CA ALA A 146 -15.67 21.65 4.57
C ALA A 146 -14.77 20.98 3.49
N ILE A 147 -15.17 21.08 2.23
CA ILE A 147 -14.39 20.53 1.10
C ILE A 147 -13.07 21.27 0.94
N GLN A 148 -13.08 22.60 1.09
CA GLN A 148 -11.84 23.39 1.03
C GLN A 148 -10.92 23.12 2.22
N ALA A 149 -11.48 22.95 3.42
CA ALA A 149 -10.70 22.59 4.61
C ALA A 149 -10.04 21.23 4.43
N TYR A 150 -10.77 20.23 3.94
CA TYR A 150 -10.23 18.92 3.61
C TYR A 150 -9.14 18.97 2.54
N GLY A 151 -9.38 19.69 1.44
CA GLY A 151 -8.39 19.84 0.36
C GLY A 151 -7.07 20.46 0.83
N LYS A 152 -7.13 21.46 1.72
CA LYS A 152 -5.94 22.08 2.34
C LYS A 152 -5.21 21.07 3.24
N ALA A 153 -5.94 20.34 4.09
CA ALA A 153 -5.36 19.33 4.97
C ALA A 153 -4.69 18.22 4.16
N LEU A 154 -5.34 17.71 3.11
CA LEU A 154 -4.83 16.68 2.21
C LEU A 154 -3.54 17.14 1.50
N THR A 155 -3.53 18.36 0.94
CA THR A 155 -2.35 18.92 0.27
C THR A 155 -1.18 19.08 1.23
N SER A 156 -1.45 19.58 2.44
CA SER A 156 -0.42 19.72 3.49
C SER A 156 0.11 18.35 3.90
N MET A 157 -0.76 17.37 4.11
CA MET A 157 -0.35 16.01 4.47
C MET A 157 0.51 15.36 3.39
N LYS A 158 0.17 15.52 2.11
CA LYS A 158 1.00 15.04 1.00
C LYS A 158 2.40 15.63 1.07
N ARG A 159 2.56 16.93 1.29
CA ARG A 159 3.87 17.56 1.45
C ARG A 159 4.68 16.98 2.60
N TYR A 160 4.06 16.80 3.78
CA TYR A 160 4.71 16.19 4.93
C TYR A 160 5.15 14.75 4.66
N VAL A 161 4.32 13.97 4.00
CA VAL A 161 4.63 12.59 3.65
C VAL A 161 5.80 12.51 2.66
N TYR A 162 5.84 13.35 1.61
CA TYR A 162 7.02 13.46 0.75
C TYR A 162 8.27 13.86 1.55
N GLY A 163 8.16 14.89 2.40
CA GLY A 163 9.25 15.32 3.26
C GLY A 163 9.79 14.20 4.14
N ALA A 164 8.91 13.43 4.76
CA ALA A 164 9.27 12.30 5.64
C ALA A 164 9.92 11.15 4.89
N PHE A 165 9.33 10.71 3.75
CA PHE A 165 9.87 9.60 2.96
C PHE A 165 11.26 9.87 2.39
N PHE A 166 11.47 11.08 1.88
CA PHE A 166 12.68 11.43 1.14
C PHE A 166 13.64 12.34 1.94
N MET A 167 13.30 12.66 3.20
CA MET A 167 14.08 13.53 4.08
C MET A 167 14.34 14.92 3.47
N LEU A 168 13.32 15.48 2.79
CA LEU A 168 13.44 16.76 2.11
C LEU A 168 13.31 17.92 3.10
N HIS A 169 14.18 18.93 2.95
CA HIS A 169 14.03 20.18 3.64
C HIS A 169 13.14 21.14 2.81
N THR A 170 11.84 21.13 3.09
CA THR A 170 10.84 21.89 2.31
C THR A 170 10.70 23.35 2.73
N GLY A 171 11.36 23.79 3.80
CA GLY A 171 11.26 25.15 4.35
C GLY A 171 9.93 25.41 5.09
N GLY A 172 9.82 26.56 5.73
CA GLY A 172 8.59 26.99 6.40
C GLY A 172 8.43 26.56 7.85
N ASP A 173 9.25 25.64 8.33
CA ASP A 173 9.31 25.29 9.75
C ASP A 173 10.32 26.23 10.42
N LYS A 174 9.81 27.29 11.03
CA LYS A 174 10.50 27.98 12.13
C LYS A 174 9.85 27.48 13.40
N ASP A 175 10.59 26.65 14.12
CA ASP A 175 10.33 26.38 15.52
C ASP A 175 10.23 27.66 16.32
#